data_47cdb4eb87a0289cb03d3776e55e4a87
#
_entry.id   47cdb4eb87a0289cb03d3776e55e4a87
#
_cell.length_a   1.000
_cell.length_b   1.000
_cell.length_c   1.000
_cell.angle_alpha   90.00
_cell.angle_beta   90.00
_cell.angle_gamma   90.00
#
_symmetry.space_group_name_H-M   'P 1'
#
loop_
_entity.id
_entity.type
_entity.pdbx_description
1 polymer ?
#
loop_
_entity_poly.entity_id
_entity_poly.type
_entity_poly.pdbx_seq_one_letter_code
_entity_poly.pdbx_strand_id
1 'polypeptide(L)'
;MSSKDRVVLAYSGGLDTSVAIGWIGEQTGREVVAVAVDVGQGGEDLEVIRQRALDCGAVEAYVADARDEFANEYCMPALKANALYEGKYPLVSALSRPVITKHLVKAAREFGATTVAHGCTGKGNDQVRFEVSITSMAPDMDCISPVRDLALTRDVAIDYAEKHNLPIETTKHNPFSIDQNVWGRAIETGFLEDLWNAPTKDVYNYTDDPTYPPLPDEVVITFDKGIPVAIDGRPVTPLEAIQEMNRRAGAQGIGRIDMVEDRLVGIKSREIYEAPGAVALIEAHQALESVTLERMQRRYKRQLEQTWFKLVYEAQWYSPLKKSMDAFIEHTQQYVSGDIRMVLHGGRATVNGRRSEASLYDFNLATYETGDTFDQSSSRGFIDIYGLQSKLAAARDVRFGVNMGY
;
A
#
# COMPACT_ATOMS: atom_id res chain seq x y z
N MET A 1 5.64 -13.55 -42.96
CA MET A 1 6.44 -12.47 -42.39
C MET A 1 6.89 -12.95 -41.02
N SER A 2 8.18 -13.01 -40.73
CA SER A 2 8.66 -13.31 -39.37
C SER A 2 8.07 -12.26 -38.43
N SER A 3 7.29 -12.67 -37.41
CA SER A 3 6.85 -11.74 -36.39
C SER A 3 8.12 -11.16 -35.76
N LYS A 4 8.29 -9.85 -35.83
CA LYS A 4 9.37 -9.19 -35.08
C LYS A 4 9.14 -9.51 -33.61
N ASP A 5 10.23 -9.81 -32.90
CA ASP A 5 10.17 -10.01 -31.46
C ASP A 5 9.64 -8.73 -30.78
N ARG A 6 8.74 -8.88 -29.79
CA ARG A 6 8.03 -7.76 -29.12
C ARG A 6 8.48 -7.58 -27.68
N VAL A 7 8.41 -6.33 -27.23
CA VAL A 7 8.61 -5.94 -25.83
C VAL A 7 7.35 -5.28 -25.33
N VAL A 8 6.83 -5.73 -24.19
CA VAL A 8 5.73 -5.05 -23.49
C VAL A 8 6.31 -4.05 -22.49
N LEU A 9 5.99 -2.78 -22.67
CA LEU A 9 6.47 -1.68 -21.83
C LEU A 9 5.39 -1.23 -20.84
N ALA A 10 5.74 -1.20 -19.54
CA ALA A 10 4.94 -0.49 -18.53
C ALA A 10 4.93 1.00 -18.86
N TYR A 11 3.77 1.51 -19.26
CA TYR A 11 3.63 2.86 -19.81
C TYR A 11 2.84 3.77 -18.88
N SER A 12 3.43 4.88 -18.46
CA SER A 12 2.80 5.87 -17.59
C SER A 12 2.34 7.14 -18.32
N GLY A 13 2.68 7.29 -19.60
CA GLY A 13 2.43 8.53 -20.37
C GLY A 13 3.43 9.66 -20.13
N GLY A 14 4.37 9.50 -19.20
CA GLY A 14 5.42 10.49 -18.91
C GLY A 14 6.59 10.45 -19.91
N LEU A 15 7.50 11.43 -19.79
CA LEU A 15 8.68 11.58 -20.66
C LEU A 15 9.46 10.29 -20.80
N ASP A 16 9.92 9.70 -19.68
CA ASP A 16 10.86 8.58 -19.70
C ASP A 16 10.26 7.34 -20.38
N THR A 17 8.99 7.02 -20.12
CA THR A 17 8.34 5.87 -20.74
C THR A 17 7.92 6.12 -22.19
N SER A 18 7.62 7.36 -22.57
CA SER A 18 7.29 7.71 -23.94
C SER A 18 8.53 7.65 -24.84
N VAL A 19 9.66 8.17 -24.35
CA VAL A 19 10.95 8.05 -25.05
C VAL A 19 11.42 6.60 -25.12
N ALA A 20 11.17 5.82 -24.06
CA ALA A 20 11.55 4.41 -24.02
C ALA A 20 10.94 3.59 -25.15
N ILE A 21 9.78 3.97 -25.70
CA ILE A 21 9.15 3.29 -26.84
C ILE A 21 10.10 3.27 -28.05
N GLY A 22 10.49 4.45 -28.55
CA GLY A 22 11.40 4.55 -29.68
C GLY A 22 12.82 4.06 -29.35
N TRP A 23 13.30 4.36 -28.15
CA TRP A 23 14.64 3.99 -27.69
C TRP A 23 14.84 2.45 -27.65
N ILE A 24 13.87 1.69 -27.10
CA ILE A 24 13.92 0.23 -27.10
C ILE A 24 13.95 -0.29 -28.56
N GLY A 25 13.09 0.28 -29.43
CA GLY A 25 13.06 -0.10 -30.84
C GLY A 25 14.40 0.08 -31.55
N GLU A 26 15.06 1.22 -31.36
CA GLU A 26 16.36 1.53 -31.93
C GLU A 26 17.50 0.66 -31.38
N GLN A 27 17.52 0.44 -30.07
CA GLN A 27 18.60 -0.31 -29.42
C GLN A 27 18.48 -1.83 -29.60
N THR A 28 17.27 -2.36 -29.77
CA THR A 28 17.03 -3.81 -29.76
C THR A 28 16.50 -4.35 -31.11
N GLY A 29 16.00 -3.47 -31.98
CA GLY A 29 15.30 -3.86 -33.22
C GLY A 29 13.91 -4.45 -32.99
N ARG A 30 13.38 -4.42 -31.76
CA ARG A 30 12.10 -5.02 -31.38
C ARG A 30 10.95 -4.03 -31.50
N GLU A 31 9.74 -4.53 -31.69
CA GLU A 31 8.50 -3.75 -31.63
C GLU A 31 8.05 -3.57 -30.19
N VAL A 32 7.56 -2.37 -29.84
CA VAL A 32 7.10 -2.07 -28.49
C VAL A 32 5.58 -2.00 -28.42
N VAL A 33 5.00 -2.76 -27.49
CA VAL A 33 3.60 -2.70 -27.07
C VAL A 33 3.55 -1.93 -25.75
N ALA A 34 2.88 -0.79 -25.75
CA ALA A 34 2.73 0.03 -24.54
C ALA A 34 1.50 -0.40 -23.73
N VAL A 35 1.66 -0.62 -22.43
CA VAL A 35 0.58 -1.03 -21.54
C VAL A 35 0.47 -0.08 -20.36
N ALA A 36 -0.63 0.67 -20.31
CA ALA A 36 -1.02 1.48 -19.16
C ALA A 36 -2.03 0.70 -18.31
N VAL A 37 -1.89 0.77 -16.98
CA VAL A 37 -2.79 0.09 -16.04
C VAL A 37 -3.41 1.14 -15.14
N ASP A 38 -4.74 1.23 -15.18
CA ASP A 38 -5.50 2.11 -14.29
C ASP A 38 -5.66 1.46 -12.91
N VAL A 39 -4.99 2.03 -11.93
CA VAL A 39 -5.10 1.67 -10.51
C VAL A 39 -5.73 2.81 -9.68
N GLY A 40 -6.46 3.71 -10.36
CA GLY A 40 -7.08 4.89 -9.75
C GLY A 40 -6.11 6.05 -9.52
N GLN A 41 -5.09 6.18 -10.36
CA GLN A 41 -4.11 7.27 -10.27
C GLN A 41 -4.69 8.63 -10.65
N GLY A 42 -5.85 8.67 -11.31
CA GLY A 42 -6.41 9.94 -11.80
C GLY A 42 -5.52 10.64 -12.82
N GLY A 43 -5.68 11.94 -12.94
CA GLY A 43 -4.86 12.76 -13.82
C GLY A 43 -5.39 12.82 -15.25
N GLU A 44 -4.52 12.60 -16.23
CA GLU A 44 -4.86 12.72 -17.67
C GLU A 44 -5.74 11.54 -18.14
N ASP A 45 -6.59 11.80 -19.12
CA ASP A 45 -7.41 10.77 -19.75
C ASP A 45 -6.54 9.63 -20.31
N LEU A 46 -6.86 8.41 -19.93
CA LEU A 46 -6.11 7.24 -20.35
C LEU A 46 -6.15 6.97 -21.84
N GLU A 47 -7.21 7.43 -22.55
CA GLU A 47 -7.27 7.36 -24.01
C GLU A 47 -6.27 8.32 -24.65
N VAL A 48 -6.06 9.50 -24.06
CA VAL A 48 -5.01 10.44 -24.50
C VAL A 48 -3.62 9.82 -24.25
N ILE A 49 -3.42 9.15 -23.11
CA ILE A 49 -2.19 8.43 -22.81
C ILE A 49 -1.96 7.31 -23.83
N ARG A 50 -3.00 6.53 -24.14
CA ARG A 50 -2.96 5.46 -25.14
C ARG A 50 -2.57 6.00 -26.52
N GLN A 51 -3.20 7.07 -26.98
CA GLN A 51 -2.89 7.69 -28.26
C GLN A 51 -1.46 8.20 -28.32
N ARG A 52 -1.01 8.87 -27.25
CA ARG A 52 0.40 9.32 -27.13
C ARG A 52 1.39 8.17 -27.27
N ALA A 53 1.11 6.99 -26.74
CA ALA A 53 1.97 5.83 -26.90
C ALA A 53 2.12 5.44 -28.39
N LEU A 54 1.01 5.44 -29.15
CA LEU A 54 1.02 5.17 -30.59
C LEU A 54 1.79 6.24 -31.36
N ASP A 55 1.58 7.52 -31.02
CA ASP A 55 2.28 8.66 -31.62
C ASP A 55 3.79 8.64 -31.33
N CYS A 56 4.20 8.04 -30.21
CA CYS A 56 5.61 7.81 -29.86
C CYS A 56 6.21 6.55 -30.51
N GLY A 57 5.45 5.80 -31.34
CA GLY A 57 5.93 4.69 -32.13
C GLY A 57 5.64 3.30 -31.56
N ALA A 58 4.79 3.16 -30.55
CA ALA A 58 4.30 1.85 -30.15
C ALA A 58 3.47 1.20 -31.25
N VAL A 59 3.69 -0.09 -31.51
CA VAL A 59 2.91 -0.83 -32.55
C VAL A 59 1.49 -1.13 -32.06
N GLU A 60 1.32 -1.24 -30.75
CA GLU A 60 0.04 -1.41 -30.05
C GLU A 60 0.09 -0.64 -28.73
N ALA A 61 -1.06 -0.13 -28.28
CA ALA A 61 -1.20 0.51 -26.98
C ALA A 61 -2.49 0.02 -26.31
N TYR A 62 -2.37 -0.50 -25.12
CA TYR A 62 -3.44 -1.10 -24.35
C TYR A 62 -3.60 -0.41 -22.99
N VAL A 63 -4.85 -0.17 -22.58
CA VAL A 63 -5.18 0.33 -21.25
C VAL A 63 -5.99 -0.73 -20.51
N ALA A 64 -5.50 -1.16 -19.35
CA ALA A 64 -6.20 -2.08 -18.47
C ALA A 64 -6.84 -1.30 -17.31
N ASP A 65 -8.16 -1.37 -17.17
CA ASP A 65 -8.83 -0.89 -15.95
C ASP A 65 -8.68 -1.97 -14.87
N ALA A 66 -7.85 -1.69 -13.88
CA ALA A 66 -7.57 -2.58 -12.76
C ALA A 66 -8.03 -2.02 -11.41
N ARG A 67 -8.86 -0.96 -11.39
CA ARG A 67 -9.26 -0.26 -10.16
C ARG A 67 -9.99 -1.17 -9.18
N ASP A 68 -10.98 -1.90 -9.65
CA ASP A 68 -11.73 -2.86 -8.82
C ASP A 68 -10.86 -4.05 -8.40
N GLU A 69 -10.04 -4.59 -9.31
CA GLU A 69 -9.07 -5.64 -9.01
C GLU A 69 -8.07 -5.18 -7.93
N PHE A 70 -7.51 -3.99 -8.09
CA PHE A 70 -6.57 -3.42 -7.14
C PHE A 70 -7.21 -3.24 -5.75
N ALA A 71 -8.42 -2.68 -5.69
CA ALA A 71 -9.14 -2.52 -4.44
C ALA A 71 -9.40 -3.88 -3.76
N ASN A 72 -9.94 -4.86 -4.50
CA ASN A 72 -10.38 -6.13 -3.92
C ASN A 72 -9.22 -7.10 -3.64
N GLU A 73 -8.28 -7.26 -4.57
CA GLU A 73 -7.26 -8.32 -4.51
C GLU A 73 -5.94 -7.85 -3.87
N TYR A 74 -5.74 -6.54 -3.69
CA TYR A 74 -4.50 -5.99 -3.13
C TYR A 74 -4.75 -5.10 -1.92
N CYS A 75 -5.67 -4.12 -2.00
CA CYS A 75 -5.94 -3.22 -0.88
C CYS A 75 -6.68 -3.93 0.27
N MET A 76 -7.66 -4.78 -0.02
CA MET A 76 -8.38 -5.50 1.03
C MET A 76 -7.52 -6.53 1.78
N PRO A 77 -6.66 -7.34 1.15
CA PRO A 77 -5.67 -8.13 1.87
C PRO A 77 -4.74 -7.29 2.75
N ALA A 78 -4.31 -6.11 2.28
CA ALA A 78 -3.50 -5.19 3.07
C ALA A 78 -4.28 -4.62 4.28
N LEU A 79 -5.56 -4.30 4.10
CA LEU A 79 -6.45 -3.88 5.18
C LEU A 79 -6.60 -4.98 6.23
N LYS A 80 -6.92 -6.22 5.83
CA LYS A 80 -7.03 -7.39 6.72
C LYS A 80 -5.72 -7.70 7.46
N ALA A 81 -4.59 -7.41 6.83
CA ALA A 81 -3.25 -7.52 7.43
C ALA A 81 -2.88 -6.31 8.30
N ASN A 82 -3.75 -5.29 8.45
CA ASN A 82 -3.43 -4.02 9.12
C ASN A 82 -2.08 -3.44 8.67
N ALA A 83 -1.81 -3.48 7.37
CA ALA A 83 -0.49 -3.30 6.80
C ALA A 83 0.02 -1.86 6.91
N LEU A 84 0.89 -1.64 7.87
CA LEU A 84 1.62 -0.39 8.10
C LEU A 84 3.12 -0.69 8.22
N TYR A 85 3.85 -0.63 7.11
CA TYR A 85 5.30 -0.81 7.11
C TYR A 85 5.95 0.21 8.06
N GLU A 86 6.81 -0.29 8.95
CA GLU A 86 7.41 0.49 10.04
C GLU A 86 6.38 1.27 10.91
N GLY A 87 5.16 0.74 11.01
CA GLY A 87 4.08 1.32 11.81
C GLY A 87 3.45 2.59 11.23
N LYS A 88 3.78 2.97 10.00
CA LYS A 88 3.31 4.22 9.38
C LYS A 88 2.83 4.06 7.94
N TYR A 89 3.62 3.42 7.08
CA TYR A 89 3.42 3.42 5.63
C TYR A 89 2.46 2.32 5.16
N PRO A 90 1.29 2.68 4.61
CA PRO A 90 0.28 1.71 4.18
C PRO A 90 0.58 1.07 2.81
N LEU A 91 1.83 1.05 2.36
CA LEU A 91 2.32 0.33 1.19
C LEU A 91 1.77 0.82 -0.17
N VAL A 92 1.50 2.09 -0.32
CA VAL A 92 0.85 2.71 -1.50
C VAL A 92 1.42 2.19 -2.83
N SER A 93 2.72 2.43 -3.07
CA SER A 93 3.39 2.00 -4.31
C SER A 93 3.66 0.50 -4.32
N ALA A 94 4.01 -0.09 -3.17
CA ALA A 94 4.34 -1.50 -3.08
C ALA A 94 3.16 -2.43 -3.43
N LEU A 95 1.92 -2.01 -3.16
CA LEU A 95 0.70 -2.76 -3.50
C LEU A 95 0.33 -2.65 -4.98
N SER A 96 0.60 -1.52 -5.63
CA SER A 96 0.21 -1.33 -7.04
C SER A 96 1.14 -2.07 -8.02
N ARG A 97 2.41 -2.27 -7.69
CA ARG A 97 3.37 -2.92 -8.61
C ARG A 97 3.01 -4.37 -8.96
N PRO A 98 2.58 -5.22 -8.01
CA PRO A 98 2.13 -6.59 -8.34
C PRO A 98 0.95 -6.63 -9.31
N VAL A 99 -0.08 -5.80 -9.17
CA VAL A 99 -1.22 -5.78 -10.10
C VAL A 99 -0.79 -5.26 -11.47
N ILE A 100 0.00 -4.20 -11.54
CA ILE A 100 0.53 -3.69 -12.81
C ILE A 100 1.32 -4.80 -13.52
N THR A 101 2.22 -5.47 -12.81
CA THR A 101 3.04 -6.55 -13.35
C THR A 101 2.20 -7.73 -13.88
N LYS A 102 1.11 -8.09 -13.17
CA LYS A 102 0.15 -9.11 -13.62
C LYS A 102 -0.42 -8.77 -15.02
N HIS A 103 -0.82 -7.52 -15.21
CA HIS A 103 -1.34 -7.04 -16.49
C HIS A 103 -0.25 -6.99 -17.58
N LEU A 104 0.99 -6.62 -17.24
CA LEU A 104 2.10 -6.64 -18.19
C LEU A 104 2.41 -8.05 -18.66
N VAL A 105 2.50 -9.02 -17.76
CA VAL A 105 2.73 -10.45 -18.10
C VAL A 105 1.58 -10.99 -18.94
N LYS A 106 0.32 -10.66 -18.61
CA LYS A 106 -0.85 -11.04 -19.41
C LYS A 106 -0.75 -10.48 -20.83
N ALA A 107 -0.47 -9.19 -20.97
CA ALA A 107 -0.29 -8.55 -22.29
C ALA A 107 0.89 -9.17 -23.06
N ALA A 108 2.01 -9.47 -22.39
CA ALA A 108 3.15 -10.12 -23.03
C ALA A 108 2.76 -11.48 -23.64
N ARG A 109 1.99 -12.30 -22.91
CA ARG A 109 1.45 -13.56 -23.43
C ARG A 109 0.52 -13.35 -24.62
N GLU A 110 -0.39 -12.36 -24.52
CA GLU A 110 -1.37 -12.05 -25.58
C GLU A 110 -0.72 -11.55 -26.86
N PHE A 111 0.28 -10.67 -26.74
CA PHE A 111 0.98 -10.10 -27.91
C PHE A 111 2.20 -10.92 -28.36
N GLY A 112 2.44 -12.07 -27.75
CA GLY A 112 3.56 -12.97 -28.11
C GLY A 112 4.94 -12.37 -27.81
N ALA A 113 5.03 -11.49 -26.81
CA ALA A 113 6.28 -10.92 -26.33
C ALA A 113 6.96 -11.86 -25.33
N THR A 114 8.29 -11.91 -25.40
CA THR A 114 9.14 -12.67 -24.46
C THR A 114 9.81 -11.77 -23.44
N THR A 115 9.66 -10.45 -23.57
CA THR A 115 10.33 -9.45 -22.73
C THR A 115 9.33 -8.40 -22.26
N VAL A 116 9.44 -8.05 -20.98
CA VAL A 116 8.75 -6.93 -20.36
C VAL A 116 9.75 -5.82 -20.07
N ALA A 117 9.35 -4.56 -20.22
CA ALA A 117 10.18 -3.40 -19.92
C ALA A 117 9.48 -2.47 -18.89
N HIS A 118 10.25 -1.76 -18.07
CA HIS A 118 9.77 -0.72 -17.18
C HIS A 118 10.71 0.49 -17.13
N GLY A 119 10.18 1.67 -16.82
CA GLY A 119 10.92 2.93 -16.76
C GLY A 119 11.60 3.25 -15.43
N CYS A 120 11.75 2.29 -14.51
CA CYS A 120 12.29 2.55 -13.18
C CYS A 120 13.82 2.71 -13.20
N THR A 121 14.32 3.58 -12.32
CA THR A 121 15.77 3.77 -12.10
C THR A 121 16.36 2.66 -11.25
N GLY A 122 17.69 2.46 -11.31
CA GLY A 122 18.42 1.52 -10.48
C GLY A 122 18.49 1.87 -8.97
N LYS A 123 18.00 3.05 -8.57
CA LYS A 123 18.02 3.53 -7.18
C LYS A 123 16.74 3.25 -6.41
N GLY A 124 15.62 3.00 -7.11
CA GLY A 124 14.31 2.82 -6.49
C GLY A 124 13.98 1.35 -6.17
N ASN A 125 13.03 1.14 -5.26
CA ASN A 125 12.50 -0.18 -4.95
C ASN A 125 11.64 -0.76 -6.08
N ASP A 126 11.06 0.08 -6.92
CA ASP A 126 10.08 -0.32 -7.91
C ASP A 126 10.66 -1.23 -9.00
N GLN A 127 11.91 -1.02 -9.40
CA GLN A 127 12.59 -1.96 -10.29
C GLN A 127 12.59 -3.38 -9.71
N VAL A 128 12.89 -3.52 -8.42
CA VAL A 128 12.90 -4.83 -7.74
C VAL A 128 11.48 -5.41 -7.72
N ARG A 129 10.46 -4.58 -7.45
CA ARG A 129 9.06 -5.01 -7.43
C ARG A 129 8.57 -5.50 -8.78
N PHE A 130 8.93 -4.82 -9.87
CA PHE A 130 8.63 -5.29 -11.23
C PHE A 130 9.34 -6.60 -11.55
N GLU A 131 10.66 -6.62 -11.46
CA GLU A 131 11.48 -7.74 -11.92
C GLU A 131 11.23 -9.03 -11.11
N VAL A 132 11.16 -8.92 -9.77
CA VAL A 132 10.85 -10.08 -8.91
C VAL A 132 9.43 -10.60 -9.15
N SER A 133 8.45 -9.70 -9.37
CA SER A 133 7.09 -10.11 -9.70
C SER A 133 7.01 -10.82 -11.07
N ILE A 134 7.70 -10.29 -12.09
CA ILE A 134 7.78 -10.94 -13.42
C ILE A 134 8.39 -12.33 -13.29
N THR A 135 9.56 -12.44 -12.66
CA THR A 135 10.25 -13.72 -12.46
C THR A 135 9.39 -14.73 -11.70
N SER A 136 8.60 -14.26 -10.72
CA SER A 136 7.73 -15.13 -9.92
C SER A 136 6.51 -15.64 -10.69
N MET A 137 5.99 -14.87 -11.65
CA MET A 137 4.80 -15.23 -12.44
C MET A 137 5.16 -15.88 -13.79
N ALA A 138 6.25 -15.47 -14.39
CA ALA A 138 6.67 -15.84 -15.74
C ALA A 138 8.19 -15.99 -15.80
N PRO A 139 8.76 -17.09 -15.24
CA PRO A 139 10.21 -17.30 -15.17
C PRO A 139 10.88 -17.48 -16.57
N ASP A 140 10.08 -17.63 -17.59
CA ASP A 140 10.48 -17.72 -19.00
C ASP A 140 10.51 -16.36 -19.71
N MET A 141 10.19 -15.26 -19.03
CA MET A 141 10.22 -13.91 -19.58
C MET A 141 11.45 -13.13 -19.10
N ASP A 142 12.05 -12.41 -20.03
CA ASP A 142 13.09 -11.43 -19.70
C ASP A 142 12.49 -10.11 -19.22
N CYS A 143 13.26 -9.36 -18.42
CA CYS A 143 12.90 -8.00 -18.03
C CYS A 143 14.05 -7.04 -18.32
N ILE A 144 13.73 -5.88 -18.90
CA ILE A 144 14.71 -4.82 -19.17
C ILE A 144 14.24 -3.48 -18.59
N SER A 145 15.19 -2.69 -18.12
CA SER A 145 14.98 -1.29 -17.75
C SER A 145 15.80 -0.40 -18.68
N PRO A 146 15.18 0.33 -19.64
CA PRO A 146 15.90 1.22 -20.54
C PRO A 146 16.79 2.24 -19.83
N VAL A 147 16.34 2.75 -18.69
CA VAL A 147 17.12 3.72 -17.88
C VAL A 147 18.40 3.10 -17.33
N ARG A 148 18.35 1.87 -16.86
CA ARG A 148 19.49 1.16 -16.26
C ARG A 148 20.33 0.44 -17.32
N ASP A 149 19.65 -0.30 -18.21
CA ASP A 149 20.28 -1.31 -19.07
C ASP A 149 20.63 -0.76 -20.46
N LEU A 150 19.95 0.31 -20.90
CA LEU A 150 20.12 0.93 -22.23
C LEU A 150 20.58 2.40 -22.15
N ALA A 151 21.09 2.84 -21.02
CA ALA A 151 21.64 4.18 -20.77
C ALA A 151 20.67 5.34 -21.10
N LEU A 152 19.36 5.12 -20.99
CA LEU A 152 18.33 6.16 -21.18
C LEU A 152 18.25 7.05 -19.91
N THR A 153 19.21 7.96 -19.77
CA THR A 153 19.20 8.98 -18.70
C THR A 153 18.16 10.06 -19.01
N ARG A 154 17.79 10.86 -18.01
CA ARG A 154 16.82 11.95 -18.21
C ARG A 154 17.27 12.96 -19.25
N ASP A 155 18.56 13.33 -19.28
CA ASP A 155 19.10 14.24 -20.28
C ASP A 155 19.01 13.63 -21.68
N VAL A 156 19.40 12.37 -21.83
CA VAL A 156 19.26 11.60 -23.09
C VAL A 156 17.78 11.52 -23.51
N ALA A 157 16.86 11.34 -22.57
CA ALA A 157 15.45 11.30 -22.87
C ALA A 157 14.90 12.65 -23.38
N ILE A 158 15.34 13.75 -22.79
CA ILE A 158 14.98 15.11 -23.26
C ILE A 158 15.52 15.36 -24.67
N ASP A 159 16.81 15.13 -24.88
CA ASP A 159 17.45 15.31 -26.20
C ASP A 159 16.79 14.43 -27.29
N TYR A 160 16.45 13.18 -26.93
CA TYR A 160 15.74 12.28 -27.83
C TYR A 160 14.35 12.77 -28.17
N ALA A 161 13.58 13.21 -27.17
CA ALA A 161 12.22 13.73 -27.38
C ALA A 161 12.21 14.97 -28.28
N GLU A 162 13.16 15.90 -28.10
CA GLU A 162 13.31 17.09 -28.94
C GLU A 162 13.71 16.73 -30.38
N LYS A 163 14.70 15.85 -30.55
CA LYS A 163 15.19 15.39 -31.85
C LYS A 163 14.08 14.71 -32.68
N HIS A 164 13.22 13.94 -32.03
CA HIS A 164 12.17 13.18 -32.70
C HIS A 164 10.80 13.89 -32.68
N ASN A 165 10.71 15.14 -32.15
CA ASN A 165 9.49 15.92 -32.01
C ASN A 165 8.36 15.12 -31.36
N LEU A 166 8.66 14.39 -30.29
CA LEU A 166 7.66 13.60 -29.60
C LEU A 166 6.60 14.50 -28.92
N PRO A 167 5.32 14.10 -28.91
CA PRO A 167 4.21 14.90 -28.35
C PRO A 167 4.20 14.83 -26.81
N ILE A 168 5.28 15.30 -26.19
CA ILE A 168 5.49 15.25 -24.75
C ILE A 168 5.86 16.64 -24.26
N GLU A 169 5.13 17.12 -23.24
CA GLU A 169 5.55 18.34 -22.55
C GLU A 169 6.79 18.10 -21.73
N THR A 170 7.93 18.61 -22.19
CA THR A 170 9.22 18.55 -21.46
C THR A 170 9.27 19.61 -20.37
N THR A 171 8.23 19.73 -19.54
CA THR A 171 8.19 20.78 -18.54
C THR A 171 9.07 20.43 -17.35
N LYS A 172 10.07 21.26 -17.11
CA LYS A 172 10.95 21.27 -15.91
C LYS A 172 10.22 21.66 -14.61
N HIS A 173 8.87 21.76 -14.61
CA HIS A 173 8.15 22.49 -13.57
C HIS A 173 7.68 21.68 -12.36
N ASN A 174 7.69 20.36 -12.40
CA ASN A 174 7.42 19.59 -11.18
C ASN A 174 8.75 19.06 -10.62
N PRO A 175 9.25 19.59 -9.48
CA PRO A 175 10.47 19.11 -8.87
C PRO A 175 10.31 17.74 -8.20
N PHE A 176 9.06 17.27 -8.06
CA PHE A 176 8.73 16.04 -7.35
C PHE A 176 8.52 14.87 -8.31
N SER A 177 8.96 13.69 -7.89
CA SER A 177 8.49 12.42 -8.40
C SER A 177 7.23 12.04 -7.64
N ILE A 178 6.15 11.75 -8.37
CA ILE A 178 4.84 11.43 -7.79
C ILE A 178 4.37 10.09 -8.32
N ASP A 179 3.98 9.21 -7.41
CA ASP A 179 3.29 7.95 -7.68
C ASP A 179 1.98 7.92 -6.90
N GLN A 180 0.87 7.65 -7.57
CA GLN A 180 -0.45 7.67 -6.93
C GLN A 180 -1.36 6.58 -7.47
N ASN A 181 -2.29 6.15 -6.63
CA ASN A 181 -3.32 5.17 -6.92
C ASN A 181 -4.51 5.38 -5.98
N VAL A 182 -5.55 4.55 -6.06
CA VAL A 182 -6.72 4.70 -5.18
C VAL A 182 -6.38 4.56 -3.69
N TRP A 183 -5.30 3.83 -3.33
CA TRP A 183 -4.90 3.60 -1.94
C TRP A 183 -4.13 4.75 -1.31
N GLY A 184 -3.49 5.59 -2.13
CA GLY A 184 -2.77 6.77 -1.67
C GLY A 184 -1.81 7.34 -2.71
N ARG A 185 -0.96 8.25 -2.24
CA ARG A 185 -0.01 9.01 -3.05
C ARG A 185 1.35 9.06 -2.37
N ALA A 186 2.41 8.85 -3.12
CA ALA A 186 3.81 8.98 -2.71
C ALA A 186 4.47 10.15 -3.42
N ILE A 187 5.23 10.96 -2.71
CA ILE A 187 5.92 12.14 -3.23
C ILE A 187 7.37 12.11 -2.73
N GLU A 188 8.31 12.19 -3.64
CA GLU A 188 9.75 12.23 -3.35
C GLU A 188 10.50 13.22 -4.24
N THR A 189 11.78 13.41 -4.00
CA THR A 189 12.72 14.23 -4.76
C THR A 189 12.60 15.75 -4.56
N GLY A 190 13.38 16.52 -5.31
CA GLY A 190 13.40 17.97 -5.22
C GLY A 190 13.91 18.47 -3.88
N PHE A 191 13.35 19.56 -3.37
CA PHE A 191 13.75 20.14 -2.09
C PHE A 191 13.48 19.23 -0.85
N LEU A 192 12.64 18.18 -1.02
CA LEU A 192 12.35 17.21 0.03
C LEU A 192 13.54 16.30 0.36
N GLU A 193 14.54 16.21 -0.53
CA GLU A 193 15.76 15.43 -0.30
C GLU A 193 16.61 15.98 0.85
N ASP A 194 16.51 17.28 1.13
CA ASP A 194 17.03 17.85 2.37
C ASP A 194 16.07 17.55 3.52
N LEU A 195 16.50 16.72 4.46
CA LEU A 195 15.69 16.27 5.59
C LEU A 195 15.24 17.40 6.54
N TRP A 196 15.87 18.57 6.48
CA TRP A 196 15.51 19.73 7.29
C TRP A 196 14.38 20.57 6.68
N ASN A 197 14.09 20.38 5.41
CA ASN A 197 13.02 21.10 4.72
C ASN A 197 11.65 20.52 5.09
N ALA A 198 10.76 21.36 5.60
CA ALA A 198 9.37 20.98 5.80
C ALA A 198 8.63 20.86 4.45
N PRO A 199 7.77 19.85 4.25
CA PRO A 199 6.90 19.80 3.08
C PRO A 199 6.00 21.03 3.02
N THR A 200 5.95 21.66 1.86
CA THR A 200 5.10 22.83 1.59
C THR A 200 3.67 22.40 1.23
N LYS A 201 2.72 23.36 1.18
CA LYS A 201 1.29 23.05 0.92
C LYS A 201 1.07 22.40 -0.44
N ASP A 202 1.85 22.76 -1.43
CA ASP A 202 1.78 22.27 -2.82
C ASP A 202 2.25 20.81 -2.98
N VAL A 203 2.91 20.25 -1.96
CA VAL A 203 3.22 18.81 -1.91
C VAL A 203 1.94 17.97 -1.78
N TYR A 204 0.93 18.48 -1.05
CA TYR A 204 -0.27 17.76 -0.69
C TYR A 204 -1.42 18.00 -1.69
N ASN A 205 -2.11 16.93 -2.08
CA ASN A 205 -3.23 16.96 -3.01
C ASN A 205 -4.43 16.11 -2.56
N TYR A 206 -4.18 15.06 -1.76
CA TYR A 206 -5.24 14.19 -1.23
C TYR A 206 -5.74 14.63 0.15
N THR A 207 -5.03 15.55 0.79
CA THR A 207 -5.29 15.96 2.16
C THR A 207 -5.28 17.47 2.33
N ASP A 208 -6.30 17.98 3.03
CA ASP A 208 -6.35 19.38 3.45
C ASP A 208 -5.45 19.66 4.66
N ASP A 209 -5.24 20.92 4.98
CA ASP A 209 -4.39 21.34 6.09
C ASP A 209 -5.02 20.96 7.44
N PRO A 210 -4.43 20.03 8.21
CA PRO A 210 -4.97 19.62 9.51
C PRO A 210 -4.93 20.70 10.58
N THR A 211 -4.20 21.80 10.35
CA THR A 211 -4.12 22.94 11.30
C THR A 211 -5.42 23.73 11.33
N TYR A 212 -6.15 23.75 10.22
CA TYR A 212 -7.42 24.46 10.07
C TYR A 212 -8.50 23.51 9.55
N PRO A 213 -8.86 22.47 10.32
CA PRO A 213 -9.80 21.46 9.85
C PRO A 213 -11.23 22.04 9.80
N PRO A 214 -12.09 21.52 8.91
CA PRO A 214 -13.53 21.76 8.99
C PRO A 214 -14.11 21.18 10.28
N LEU A 215 -15.44 21.30 10.47
CA LEU A 215 -16.11 20.65 11.59
C LEU A 215 -15.81 19.14 11.62
N PRO A 216 -15.77 18.53 12.82
CA PRO A 216 -15.57 17.08 12.94
C PRO A 216 -16.58 16.31 12.10
N ASP A 217 -16.09 15.31 11.37
CA ASP A 217 -16.90 14.43 10.53
C ASP A 217 -17.07 13.07 11.24
N GLU A 218 -18.29 12.74 11.64
CA GLU A 218 -18.62 11.44 12.22
C GLU A 218 -18.99 10.45 11.13
N VAL A 219 -18.35 9.27 11.11
CA VAL A 219 -18.59 8.21 10.14
C VAL A 219 -18.80 6.86 10.83
N VAL A 220 -19.76 6.07 10.30
CA VAL A 220 -19.96 4.67 10.68
C VAL A 220 -19.54 3.79 9.50
N ILE A 221 -18.56 2.92 9.74
CA ILE A 221 -18.09 1.95 8.75
C ILE A 221 -18.56 0.57 9.18
N THR A 222 -19.33 -0.08 8.31
CA THR A 222 -19.78 -1.47 8.51
C THR A 222 -18.84 -2.41 7.78
N PHE A 223 -18.34 -3.41 8.51
CA PHE A 223 -17.47 -4.46 7.98
C PHE A 223 -18.19 -5.80 7.92
N ASP A 224 -17.88 -6.59 6.89
CA ASP A 224 -18.15 -8.02 6.83
C ASP A 224 -16.87 -8.79 6.53
N LYS A 225 -16.48 -9.68 7.45
CA LYS A 225 -15.24 -10.48 7.36
C LYS A 225 -14.00 -9.65 7.02
N GLY A 226 -13.87 -8.51 7.71
CA GLY A 226 -12.74 -7.58 7.56
C GLY A 226 -12.78 -6.68 6.32
N ILE A 227 -13.84 -6.73 5.52
CA ILE A 227 -14.05 -5.90 4.33
C ILE A 227 -15.11 -4.83 4.64
N PRO A 228 -14.89 -3.54 4.34
CA PRO A 228 -15.90 -2.51 4.47
C PRO A 228 -17.00 -2.73 3.41
N VAL A 229 -18.25 -2.85 3.86
CA VAL A 229 -19.43 -3.14 3.00
C VAL A 229 -20.48 -2.03 3.04
N ALA A 230 -20.42 -1.12 4.01
CA ALA A 230 -21.26 0.07 4.04
C ALA A 230 -20.58 1.23 4.76
N ILE A 231 -20.92 2.46 4.36
CA ILE A 231 -20.54 3.71 5.04
C ILE A 231 -21.81 4.49 5.35
N ASP A 232 -22.02 4.82 6.62
CA ASP A 232 -23.24 5.48 7.15
C ASP A 232 -24.53 4.77 6.71
N GLY A 233 -24.50 3.42 6.69
CA GLY A 233 -25.60 2.55 6.28
C GLY A 233 -25.82 2.44 4.76
N ARG A 234 -25.06 3.16 3.94
CA ARG A 234 -25.08 3.04 2.48
C ARG A 234 -24.14 1.92 2.03
N PRO A 235 -24.63 0.87 1.34
CA PRO A 235 -23.77 -0.16 0.77
C PRO A 235 -22.71 0.43 -0.16
N VAL A 236 -21.50 -0.12 -0.09
CA VAL A 236 -20.36 0.28 -0.93
C VAL A 236 -19.55 -0.95 -1.34
N THR A 237 -18.92 -0.86 -2.52
CA THR A 237 -17.84 -1.76 -2.92
C THR A 237 -16.54 -1.38 -2.19
N PRO A 238 -15.51 -2.25 -2.16
CA PRO A 238 -14.20 -1.89 -1.63
C PRO A 238 -13.58 -0.65 -2.29
N LEU A 239 -13.72 -0.51 -3.60
CA LEU A 239 -13.25 0.66 -4.33
C LEU A 239 -13.97 1.94 -3.87
N GLU A 240 -15.31 1.91 -3.79
CA GLU A 240 -16.11 3.04 -3.31
C GLU A 240 -15.80 3.38 -1.84
N ALA A 241 -15.59 2.36 -0.99
CA ALA A 241 -15.20 2.58 0.40
C ALA A 241 -13.86 3.32 0.53
N ILE A 242 -12.86 2.90 -0.24
CA ILE A 242 -11.55 3.58 -0.26
C ILE A 242 -11.71 5.02 -0.76
N GLN A 243 -12.43 5.24 -1.86
CA GLN A 243 -12.63 6.58 -2.44
C GLN A 243 -13.39 7.50 -1.50
N GLU A 244 -14.47 7.03 -0.87
CA GLU A 244 -15.24 7.83 0.09
C GLU A 244 -14.41 8.17 1.33
N MET A 245 -13.64 7.21 1.84
CA MET A 245 -12.78 7.47 2.99
C MET A 245 -11.58 8.38 2.62
N ASN A 246 -11.04 8.28 1.39
CA ASN A 246 -10.05 9.23 0.90
C ASN A 246 -10.60 10.66 0.91
N ARG A 247 -11.82 10.85 0.41
CA ARG A 247 -12.49 12.16 0.38
C ARG A 247 -12.74 12.71 1.78
N ARG A 248 -13.32 11.91 2.68
CA ARG A 248 -13.72 12.35 4.03
C ARG A 248 -12.51 12.55 4.94
N ALA A 249 -11.63 11.56 5.04
CA ALA A 249 -10.43 11.64 5.87
C ALA A 249 -9.42 12.66 5.33
N GLY A 250 -9.32 12.77 3.99
CA GLY A 250 -8.49 13.78 3.33
C GLY A 250 -8.92 15.21 3.66
N ALA A 251 -10.21 15.50 3.63
CA ALA A 251 -10.76 16.81 4.02
C ALA A 251 -10.45 17.20 5.48
N GLN A 252 -10.11 16.22 6.32
CA GLN A 252 -9.69 16.42 7.71
C GLN A 252 -8.16 16.39 7.90
N GLY A 253 -7.38 16.30 6.80
CA GLY A 253 -5.92 16.26 6.83
C GLY A 253 -5.33 14.95 7.36
N ILE A 254 -6.11 13.87 7.38
CA ILE A 254 -5.68 12.56 7.86
C ILE A 254 -4.78 11.89 6.81
N GLY A 255 -3.79 11.11 7.25
CA GLY A 255 -2.98 10.27 6.38
C GLY A 255 -1.77 10.95 5.75
N ARG A 256 -1.35 12.12 6.24
CA ARG A 256 -0.05 12.73 5.91
C ARG A 256 1.05 12.01 6.68
N ILE A 257 2.01 11.47 5.96
CA ILE A 257 3.11 10.68 6.52
C ILE A 257 4.42 11.22 5.95
N ASP A 258 5.36 11.55 6.81
CA ASP A 258 6.74 11.88 6.48
C ASP A 258 7.64 10.83 7.11
N MET A 259 8.40 10.12 6.30
CA MET A 259 9.29 9.08 6.80
C MET A 259 10.56 8.96 5.98
N VAL A 260 11.60 8.45 6.62
CA VAL A 260 12.83 8.02 5.97
C VAL A 260 12.83 6.51 5.93
N GLU A 261 12.88 5.96 4.72
CA GLU A 261 12.86 4.53 4.45
C GLU A 261 14.24 3.97 4.16
N ASP A 262 14.41 2.69 4.46
CA ASP A 262 15.55 1.89 4.01
C ASP A 262 15.17 1.18 2.71
N ARG A 263 15.67 1.68 1.57
CA ARG A 263 15.45 1.04 0.27
C ARG A 263 16.16 -0.31 0.18
N LEU A 264 15.60 -1.24 -0.58
CA LEU A 264 16.18 -2.57 -0.80
C LEU A 264 17.61 -2.53 -1.36
N VAL A 265 17.93 -1.49 -2.11
CA VAL A 265 19.27 -1.25 -2.66
C VAL A 265 20.26 -0.67 -1.63
N GLY A 266 19.88 -0.57 -0.36
CA GLY A 266 20.78 -0.20 0.75
C GLY A 266 20.97 1.29 0.99
N ILE A 267 20.13 2.15 0.41
CA ILE A 267 20.15 3.60 0.66
C ILE A 267 18.92 4.05 1.44
N LYS A 268 19.07 5.13 2.21
CA LYS A 268 17.93 5.80 2.84
C LYS A 268 17.33 6.82 1.89
N SER A 269 15.99 6.91 1.87
CA SER A 269 15.27 7.94 1.14
C SER A 269 14.14 8.51 1.99
N ARG A 270 13.85 9.79 1.80
CA ARG A 270 12.69 10.42 2.42
C ARG A 270 11.53 10.38 1.45
N GLU A 271 10.40 9.94 1.97
CA GLU A 271 9.13 9.84 1.26
C GLU A 271 8.05 10.60 2.02
N ILE A 272 7.25 11.37 1.32
CA ILE A 272 6.02 11.95 1.82
C ILE A 272 4.86 11.16 1.25
N TYR A 273 3.94 10.72 2.09
CA TYR A 273 2.75 10.00 1.67
C TYR A 273 1.47 10.73 2.05
N GLU A 274 0.45 10.52 1.25
CA GLU A 274 -0.93 10.85 1.55
C GLU A 274 -1.77 9.60 1.35
N ALA A 275 -2.30 9.05 2.44
CA ALA A 275 -3.09 7.83 2.40
C ALA A 275 -4.31 7.90 3.35
N PRO A 276 -5.19 8.89 3.15
CA PRO A 276 -6.24 9.20 4.12
C PRO A 276 -7.22 8.06 4.35
N GLY A 277 -7.75 7.46 3.29
CA GLY A 277 -8.68 6.33 3.39
C GLY A 277 -8.02 5.09 3.98
N ALA A 278 -6.80 4.77 3.53
CA ALA A 278 -6.07 3.61 4.04
C ALA A 278 -5.83 3.69 5.55
N VAL A 279 -5.35 4.84 6.05
CA VAL A 279 -5.09 5.05 7.48
C VAL A 279 -6.38 4.95 8.30
N ALA A 280 -7.46 5.60 7.84
CA ALA A 280 -8.73 5.57 8.57
C ALA A 280 -9.38 4.17 8.57
N LEU A 281 -9.33 3.45 7.44
CA LEU A 281 -9.87 2.09 7.34
C LEU A 281 -9.07 1.09 8.19
N ILE A 282 -7.74 1.19 8.21
CA ILE A 282 -6.88 0.33 9.04
C ILE A 282 -7.16 0.57 10.53
N GLU A 283 -7.31 1.82 10.97
CA GLU A 283 -7.66 2.15 12.36
C GLU A 283 -9.02 1.56 12.75
N ALA A 284 -10.03 1.69 11.88
CA ALA A 284 -11.35 1.11 12.09
C ALA A 284 -11.29 -0.43 12.18
N HIS A 285 -10.57 -1.07 11.24
CA HIS A 285 -10.42 -2.51 11.18
C HIS A 285 -9.74 -3.08 12.44
N GLN A 286 -8.65 -2.46 12.89
CA GLN A 286 -7.96 -2.83 14.13
C GLN A 286 -8.86 -2.71 15.36
N ALA A 287 -9.73 -1.69 15.39
CA ALA A 287 -10.69 -1.51 16.46
C ALA A 287 -11.74 -2.62 16.48
N LEU A 288 -12.20 -3.08 15.31
CA LEU A 288 -13.14 -4.20 15.21
C LEU A 288 -12.48 -5.53 15.62
N GLU A 289 -11.26 -5.80 15.16
CA GLU A 289 -10.48 -6.97 15.60
C GLU A 289 -10.28 -7.00 17.12
N SER A 290 -10.24 -5.82 17.75
CA SER A 290 -10.02 -5.75 19.20
C SER A 290 -11.15 -6.37 20.03
N VAL A 291 -12.36 -6.46 19.47
CA VAL A 291 -13.54 -7.02 20.14
C VAL A 291 -13.97 -8.37 19.59
N THR A 292 -13.48 -8.76 18.40
CA THR A 292 -13.91 -10.01 17.73
C THR A 292 -12.87 -11.13 17.76
N LEU A 293 -11.58 -10.81 17.88
CA LEU A 293 -10.51 -11.82 17.92
C LEU A 293 -10.14 -12.23 19.35
N GLU A 294 -9.97 -13.53 19.55
CA GLU A 294 -9.43 -14.08 20.81
C GLU A 294 -8.01 -13.55 21.05
N ARG A 295 -7.66 -13.38 22.32
CA ARG A 295 -6.43 -12.73 22.78
C ARG A 295 -5.15 -13.32 22.16
N MET A 296 -5.01 -14.66 22.12
CA MET A 296 -3.82 -15.32 21.60
C MET A 296 -3.75 -15.22 20.08
N GLN A 297 -4.88 -15.41 19.41
CA GLN A 297 -5.00 -15.24 17.96
C GLN A 297 -4.61 -13.83 17.53
N ARG A 298 -5.16 -12.79 18.19
CA ARG A 298 -4.85 -11.38 17.91
C ARG A 298 -3.38 -11.04 18.14
N ARG A 299 -2.78 -11.58 19.23
CA ARG A 299 -1.34 -11.37 19.51
C ARG A 299 -0.45 -11.99 18.45
N TYR A 300 -0.76 -13.22 18.04
CA TYR A 300 0.01 -13.89 17.00
C TYR A 300 -0.16 -13.20 15.63
N LYS A 301 -1.40 -12.82 15.27
CA LYS A 301 -1.67 -12.07 14.05
C LYS A 301 -0.83 -10.79 13.96
N ARG A 302 -0.71 -10.01 15.04
CA ARG A 302 0.13 -8.80 15.07
C ARG A 302 1.61 -9.07 14.82
N GLN A 303 2.14 -10.21 15.23
CA GLN A 303 3.52 -10.61 14.92
C GLN A 303 3.66 -11.00 13.46
N LEU A 304 2.68 -11.73 12.94
CA LEU A 304 2.64 -12.16 11.54
C LEU A 304 2.50 -10.95 10.59
N GLU A 305 1.69 -9.96 10.93
CA GLU A 305 1.52 -8.72 10.16
C GLU A 305 2.87 -8.04 9.85
N GLN A 306 3.79 -8.02 10.82
CA GLN A 306 5.14 -7.44 10.65
C GLN A 306 5.91 -8.10 9.51
N THR A 307 5.82 -9.42 9.38
CA THR A 307 6.45 -10.17 8.31
C THR A 307 5.68 -9.99 6.99
N TRP A 308 4.35 -9.98 7.05
CA TRP A 308 3.49 -9.84 5.86
C TRP A 308 3.78 -8.54 5.11
N PHE A 309 3.73 -7.39 5.79
CA PHE A 309 3.95 -6.12 5.11
C PHE A 309 5.42 -5.91 4.70
N LYS A 310 6.38 -6.51 5.42
CA LYS A 310 7.76 -6.55 4.99
C LYS A 310 7.93 -7.31 3.67
N LEU A 311 7.30 -8.48 3.54
CA LEU A 311 7.31 -9.23 2.28
C LEU A 311 6.75 -8.41 1.11
N VAL A 312 5.65 -7.69 1.33
CA VAL A 312 5.06 -6.83 0.30
C VAL A 312 5.99 -5.67 -0.07
N TYR A 313 6.56 -5.00 0.92
CA TYR A 313 7.53 -3.93 0.71
C TYR A 313 8.74 -4.41 -0.11
N GLU A 314 9.24 -5.61 0.20
CA GLU A 314 10.40 -6.27 -0.38
C GLU A 314 10.09 -7.09 -1.66
N ALA A 315 9.03 -6.76 -2.38
CA ALA A 315 8.70 -7.37 -3.68
C ALA A 315 8.28 -8.86 -3.62
N GLN A 316 7.92 -9.40 -2.45
CA GLN A 316 7.59 -10.81 -2.26
C GLN A 316 6.09 -11.11 -2.31
N TRP A 317 5.30 -10.31 -3.04
CA TRP A 317 3.84 -10.48 -3.16
C TRP A 317 3.44 -11.89 -3.59
N TYR A 318 4.15 -12.46 -4.56
CA TYR A 318 3.85 -13.79 -5.11
C TYR A 318 4.57 -14.95 -4.42
N SER A 319 5.30 -14.69 -3.32
CA SER A 319 6.06 -15.71 -2.61
C SER A 319 5.17 -16.76 -1.93
N PRO A 320 5.64 -18.03 -1.78
CA PRO A 320 4.92 -19.07 -1.05
C PRO A 320 4.63 -18.70 0.40
N LEU A 321 5.57 -18.02 1.07
CA LEU A 321 5.40 -17.58 2.46
C LEU A 321 4.24 -16.60 2.57
N LYS A 322 4.18 -15.58 1.70
CA LYS A 322 3.08 -14.59 1.71
C LYS A 322 1.73 -15.27 1.51
N LYS A 323 1.62 -16.24 0.60
CA LYS A 323 0.38 -17.02 0.38
C LYS A 323 -0.07 -17.79 1.63
N SER A 324 0.88 -18.37 2.37
CA SER A 324 0.58 -19.06 3.63
C SER A 324 0.09 -18.10 4.70
N MET A 325 0.67 -16.90 4.75
CA MET A 325 0.25 -15.85 5.68
C MET A 325 -1.11 -15.27 5.31
N ASP A 326 -1.41 -15.13 4.02
CA ASP A 326 -2.75 -14.73 3.53
C ASP A 326 -3.82 -15.70 4.03
N ALA A 327 -3.58 -17.00 3.92
CA ALA A 327 -4.51 -18.03 4.40
C ALA A 327 -4.75 -17.93 5.91
N PHE A 328 -3.70 -17.66 6.70
CA PHE A 328 -3.85 -17.43 8.13
C PHE A 328 -4.66 -16.16 8.42
N ILE A 329 -4.32 -15.04 7.77
CA ILE A 329 -5.02 -13.76 7.96
C ILE A 329 -6.49 -13.93 7.59
N GLU A 330 -6.80 -14.50 6.41
CA GLU A 330 -8.16 -14.72 5.94
C GLU A 330 -8.98 -15.56 6.92
N HIS A 331 -8.38 -16.61 7.49
CA HIS A 331 -9.03 -17.41 8.52
C HIS A 331 -9.39 -16.59 9.77
N THR A 332 -8.57 -15.63 10.16
CA THR A 332 -8.86 -14.78 11.34
C THR A 332 -10.03 -13.84 11.12
N GLN A 333 -10.37 -13.54 9.86
CA GLN A 333 -11.40 -12.55 9.53
C GLN A 333 -12.84 -13.09 9.59
N GLN A 334 -13.05 -14.39 9.79
CA GLN A 334 -14.38 -15.02 9.74
C GLN A 334 -15.44 -14.35 10.63
N TYR A 335 -15.00 -13.75 11.74
CA TYR A 335 -15.87 -13.08 12.71
C TYR A 335 -15.60 -11.56 12.82
N VAL A 336 -14.75 -11.01 11.96
CA VAL A 336 -14.45 -9.57 11.96
C VAL A 336 -15.52 -8.83 11.17
N SER A 337 -16.75 -8.84 11.72
CA SER A 337 -17.94 -8.21 11.14
C SER A 337 -18.63 -7.33 12.19
N GLY A 338 -19.10 -6.15 11.78
CA GLY A 338 -19.76 -5.21 12.67
C GLY A 338 -19.53 -3.75 12.28
N ASP A 339 -19.94 -2.84 13.14
CA ASP A 339 -19.89 -1.40 12.91
C ASP A 339 -18.83 -0.72 13.77
N ILE A 340 -18.08 0.17 13.15
CA ILE A 340 -17.14 1.06 13.82
C ILE A 340 -17.57 2.49 13.58
N ARG A 341 -17.81 3.24 14.67
CA ARG A 341 -18.07 4.67 14.62
C ARG A 341 -16.79 5.43 14.92
N MET A 342 -16.46 6.37 14.04
CA MET A 342 -15.25 7.19 14.14
C MET A 342 -15.58 8.67 14.04
N VAL A 343 -14.72 9.50 14.61
CA VAL A 343 -14.64 10.94 14.37
C VAL A 343 -13.36 11.24 13.61
N LEU A 344 -13.51 11.86 12.45
CA LEU A 344 -12.43 12.35 11.61
C LEU A 344 -12.25 13.84 11.87
N HIS A 345 -11.09 14.26 12.38
CA HIS A 345 -10.85 15.67 12.69
C HIS A 345 -9.37 15.98 12.92
N GLY A 346 -8.90 17.08 12.33
CA GLY A 346 -7.60 17.66 12.63
C GLY A 346 -6.41 16.67 12.46
N GLY A 347 -6.39 15.91 11.35
CA GLY A 347 -5.34 14.94 11.05
C GLY A 347 -5.48 13.61 11.78
N ARG A 348 -6.58 13.36 12.50
CA ARG A 348 -6.79 12.14 13.30
C ARG A 348 -8.10 11.45 12.96
N ALA A 349 -8.05 10.13 12.86
CA ALA A 349 -9.20 9.24 12.83
C ALA A 349 -9.34 8.60 14.23
N THR A 350 -10.39 8.94 14.97
CA THR A 350 -10.58 8.49 16.35
C THR A 350 -11.80 7.59 16.47
N VAL A 351 -11.60 6.35 16.92
CA VAL A 351 -12.71 5.41 17.16
C VAL A 351 -13.43 5.76 18.45
N ASN A 352 -14.74 5.99 18.38
CA ASN A 352 -15.60 6.31 19.51
C ASN A 352 -16.79 5.33 19.71
N GLY A 353 -16.91 4.29 18.86
CA GLY A 353 -17.90 3.24 19.05
C GLY A 353 -17.55 1.95 18.30
N ARG A 354 -17.92 0.81 18.90
CA ARG A 354 -17.73 -0.54 18.33
C ARG A 354 -18.98 -1.36 18.58
N ARG A 355 -19.46 -2.09 17.58
CA ARG A 355 -20.59 -3.00 17.68
C ARG A 355 -20.38 -4.20 16.78
N SER A 356 -20.53 -5.41 17.33
CA SER A 356 -20.44 -6.66 16.59
C SER A 356 -21.25 -7.74 17.28
N GLU A 357 -22.01 -8.52 16.52
CA GLU A 357 -22.70 -9.73 17.00
C GLU A 357 -21.70 -10.84 17.39
N ALA A 358 -20.49 -10.81 16.81
CA ALA A 358 -19.41 -11.75 17.12
C ALA A 358 -18.46 -11.22 18.21
N SER A 359 -18.87 -10.19 18.96
CA SER A 359 -18.04 -9.60 20.00
C SER A 359 -17.73 -10.60 21.12
N LEU A 360 -16.47 -10.66 21.53
CA LEU A 360 -16.01 -11.37 22.74
C LEU A 360 -16.06 -10.45 23.98
N TYR A 361 -16.44 -9.19 23.81
CA TYR A 361 -16.67 -8.28 24.93
C TYR A 361 -18.06 -8.54 25.51
N ASP A 362 -18.09 -9.11 26.71
CA ASP A 362 -19.31 -9.31 27.48
C ASP A 362 -19.43 -8.19 28.51
N PHE A 363 -20.50 -7.40 28.41
CA PHE A 363 -20.73 -6.28 29.31
C PHE A 363 -20.88 -6.75 30.77
N ASN A 364 -21.58 -7.86 31.02
CA ASN A 364 -21.83 -8.34 32.38
C ASN A 364 -20.58 -8.91 33.05
N LEU A 365 -19.60 -9.39 32.27
CA LEU A 365 -18.29 -9.81 32.78
C LEU A 365 -17.30 -8.65 32.95
N ALA A 366 -17.52 -7.53 32.24
CA ALA A 366 -16.58 -6.42 32.20
C ALA A 366 -16.99 -5.24 33.09
N THR A 367 -18.27 -5.17 33.48
CA THR A 367 -18.79 -4.06 34.28
C THR A 367 -18.33 -4.10 35.75
N TYR A 368 -18.18 -2.95 36.35
CA TYR A 368 -17.99 -2.79 37.81
C TYR A 368 -19.28 -2.37 38.51
N GLU A 369 -20.39 -2.31 37.78
CA GLU A 369 -21.68 -1.88 38.26
C GLU A 369 -22.54 -3.06 38.72
N THR A 370 -23.76 -2.77 39.19
CA THR A 370 -24.77 -3.78 39.53
C THR A 370 -25.04 -4.67 38.32
N GLY A 371 -24.90 -6.00 38.50
CA GLY A 371 -25.06 -6.98 37.43
C GLY A 371 -23.77 -7.64 36.98
N ASP A 372 -22.61 -7.31 37.61
CA ASP A 372 -21.36 -8.05 37.44
C ASP A 372 -21.57 -9.54 37.72
N THR A 373 -21.25 -10.37 36.73
CA THR A 373 -21.33 -11.83 36.82
C THR A 373 -19.96 -12.51 36.97
N PHE A 374 -18.88 -11.73 37.03
CA PHE A 374 -17.52 -12.22 37.15
C PHE A 374 -17.24 -12.70 38.59
N ASP A 375 -16.88 -13.97 38.77
CA ASP A 375 -16.46 -14.50 40.06
C ASP A 375 -15.04 -14.01 40.40
N GLN A 376 -14.97 -12.91 41.16
CA GLN A 376 -13.70 -12.29 41.59
C GLN A 376 -12.90 -13.21 42.51
N SER A 377 -13.52 -14.17 43.20
CA SER A 377 -12.84 -15.09 44.11
C SER A 377 -11.85 -16.02 43.38
N SER A 378 -12.18 -16.40 42.15
CA SER A 378 -11.35 -17.22 41.27
C SER A 378 -10.01 -16.56 40.90
N SER A 379 -9.94 -15.22 40.94
CA SER A 379 -8.72 -14.46 40.60
C SER A 379 -7.57 -14.75 41.57
N ARG A 380 -7.85 -15.00 42.86
CA ARG A 380 -6.82 -15.26 43.89
C ARG A 380 -6.01 -16.51 43.54
N GLY A 381 -6.69 -17.62 43.26
CA GLY A 381 -6.01 -18.89 42.91
C GLY A 381 -5.20 -18.78 41.63
N PHE A 382 -5.73 -18.08 40.64
CA PHE A 382 -5.01 -17.79 39.40
C PHE A 382 -3.73 -16.98 39.65
N ILE A 383 -3.80 -15.89 40.45
CA ILE A 383 -2.65 -15.04 40.78
C ILE A 383 -1.56 -15.83 41.51
N ASP A 384 -1.94 -16.68 42.47
CA ASP A 384 -1.01 -17.52 43.23
C ASP A 384 -0.21 -18.46 42.33
N ILE A 385 -0.89 -19.11 41.36
CA ILE A 385 -0.25 -20.03 40.42
C ILE A 385 0.57 -19.25 39.38
N TYR A 386 0.01 -18.21 38.81
CA TYR A 386 0.66 -17.41 37.77
C TYR A 386 1.92 -16.71 38.28
N GLY A 387 1.91 -16.24 39.53
CA GLY A 387 3.03 -15.57 40.18
C GLY A 387 4.09 -16.53 40.78
N LEU A 388 3.88 -17.88 40.76
CA LEU A 388 4.71 -18.80 41.47
C LEU A 388 6.19 -18.77 41.04
N GLN A 389 6.47 -18.75 39.76
CA GLN A 389 7.85 -18.67 39.23
C GLN A 389 8.53 -17.36 39.63
N SER A 390 7.81 -16.23 39.53
CA SER A 390 8.34 -14.93 39.96
C SER A 390 8.65 -14.89 41.44
N LYS A 391 7.79 -15.48 42.28
CA LYS A 391 8.02 -15.63 43.74
C LYS A 391 9.26 -16.47 44.04
N LEU A 392 9.44 -17.60 43.34
CA LEU A 392 10.63 -18.47 43.51
C LEU A 392 11.91 -17.77 43.02
N ALA A 393 11.85 -17.04 41.91
CA ALA A 393 12.96 -16.25 41.40
C ALA A 393 13.39 -15.18 42.44
N ALA A 394 12.44 -14.41 42.95
CA ALA A 394 12.71 -13.40 43.97
C ALA A 394 13.31 -14.02 45.25
N ALA A 395 12.78 -15.14 45.73
CA ALA A 395 13.34 -15.85 46.89
C ALA A 395 14.78 -16.37 46.64
N ARG A 396 15.07 -16.82 45.42
CA ARG A 396 16.43 -17.20 45.01
C ARG A 396 17.36 -15.98 45.07
N ASP A 397 16.95 -14.87 44.50
CA ASP A 397 17.79 -13.67 44.38
C ASP A 397 18.10 -13.08 45.78
N VAL A 398 17.13 -13.05 46.68
CA VAL A 398 17.36 -12.72 48.11
C VAL A 398 18.40 -13.67 48.75
N ARG A 399 18.27 -14.98 48.52
CA ARG A 399 19.22 -15.99 49.08
C ARG A 399 20.64 -15.77 48.59
N PHE A 400 20.82 -15.31 47.38
CA PHE A 400 22.14 -15.02 46.77
C PHE A 400 22.61 -13.58 46.94
N GLY A 401 21.92 -12.75 47.73
CA GLY A 401 22.32 -11.40 48.05
C GLY A 401 22.20 -10.42 46.85
N VAL A 402 21.36 -10.75 45.84
CA VAL A 402 21.10 -9.88 44.72
C VAL A 402 20.26 -8.69 45.24
N ASN A 403 20.78 -7.48 45.10
CA ASN A 403 20.04 -6.27 45.47
C ASN A 403 18.92 -6.02 44.44
N MET A 404 17.67 -6.10 44.89
CA MET A 404 16.48 -5.94 44.06
C MET A 404 16.14 -4.45 43.78
N GLY A 405 16.88 -3.50 44.33
CA GLY A 405 16.78 -2.07 43.99
C GLY A 405 15.53 -1.37 44.54
N TYR A 406 14.80 -1.93 45.50
CA TYR A 406 13.71 -1.28 46.24
C TYR A 406 13.94 -1.28 47.73
#